data_5bae4aa80aae137489205159f43460d1
#
_entry.id   5bae4aa80aae137489205159f43460d1
#
_cell.length_a   1.000
_cell.length_b   1.000
_cell.length_c   1.000
_cell.angle_alpha   90.00
_cell.angle_beta   90.00
_cell.angle_gamma   90.00
#
_symmetry.space_group_name_H-M   'P 1'
#
loop_
_entity.id
_entity.type
_entity.pdbx_description
1 polymer ?
#
loop_
_entity_poly.entity_id
_entity_poly.type
_entity_poly.pdbx_seq_one_letter_code
_entity_poly.pdbx_strand_id
1 'polypeptide(L)'
;SDLGVVMDSDLLFDKHVDLVVKRAYCRNGILFKGFVTRDIQVLRQAYVAFIRPILEYASMVWSPYKLKHITAIEKIQRHFTRRIPALRDLTYGERLALLGLESLELKRLKADVSMYYKILHGLTPLVPDEYFTVTIHNRTTRSSDKLLLSKSNFCNKTLENDFFERHIDCWNALPEIVKNASSLKLFQSLLSKTDLSKYLTVAL
;
A
#
# COMPACT_ATOMS: atom_id res chain seq x y z
N SER A 1 3.59 -22.06 -5.23
CA SER A 1 3.51 -20.90 -4.33
C SER A 1 4.78 -20.84 -3.50
N ASP A 2 5.29 -19.66 -3.31
CA ASP A 2 6.45 -19.41 -2.47
C ASP A 2 6.04 -18.53 -1.29
N LEU A 3 6.42 -18.91 -0.07
CA LEU A 3 6.06 -18.23 1.18
C LEU A 3 4.58 -17.78 1.26
N GLY A 4 3.68 -18.58 0.68
CA GLY A 4 2.24 -18.29 0.67
C GLY A 4 1.76 -17.37 -0.45
N VAL A 5 2.65 -16.84 -1.29
CA VAL A 5 2.31 -16.08 -2.50
C VAL A 5 2.22 -17.03 -3.69
N VAL A 6 1.12 -16.99 -4.44
CA VAL A 6 0.95 -17.75 -5.68
C VAL A 6 1.53 -16.92 -6.81
N MET A 7 2.62 -17.38 -7.39
CA MET A 7 3.27 -16.75 -8.54
C MET A 7 2.86 -17.48 -9.83
N ASP A 8 2.62 -16.73 -10.88
CA ASP A 8 2.48 -17.22 -12.25
C ASP A 8 3.75 -16.90 -13.07
N SER A 9 3.86 -17.49 -14.25
CA SER A 9 5.01 -17.30 -15.14
C SER A 9 5.20 -15.85 -15.58
N ASP A 10 4.11 -15.09 -15.64
CA ASP A 10 4.09 -13.72 -16.16
C ASP A 10 4.16 -12.66 -15.04
N LEU A 11 4.25 -13.10 -13.77
CA LEU A 11 4.26 -12.25 -12.57
C LEU A 11 3.09 -11.27 -12.49
N LEU A 12 1.92 -11.67 -13.00
CA LEU A 12 0.70 -10.84 -12.98
C LEU A 12 -0.06 -10.94 -11.66
N PHE A 13 0.17 -11.98 -10.87
CA PHE A 13 -0.44 -12.27 -9.57
C PHE A 13 -1.97 -12.32 -9.57
N ASP A 14 -2.64 -12.42 -10.74
CA ASP A 14 -4.10 -12.44 -10.86
C ASP A 14 -4.72 -13.52 -9.97
N LYS A 15 -4.19 -14.77 -10.04
CA LYS A 15 -4.65 -15.91 -9.23
C LYS A 15 -4.40 -15.70 -7.73
N HIS A 16 -3.29 -15.04 -7.37
CA HIS A 16 -3.00 -14.72 -5.97
C HIS A 16 -4.01 -13.71 -5.41
N VAL A 17 -4.28 -12.64 -6.15
CA VAL A 17 -5.25 -11.62 -5.75
C VAL A 17 -6.65 -12.24 -5.56
N ASP A 18 -7.08 -13.09 -6.50
CA ASP A 18 -8.37 -13.79 -6.38
C ASP A 18 -8.44 -14.66 -5.12
N LEU A 19 -7.35 -15.36 -4.79
CA LEU A 19 -7.25 -16.18 -3.57
C LEU A 19 -7.32 -15.31 -2.30
N VAL A 20 -6.57 -14.21 -2.27
CA VAL A 20 -6.57 -13.24 -1.14
C VAL A 20 -7.97 -12.67 -0.93
N VAL A 21 -8.61 -12.22 -2.00
CA VAL A 21 -9.98 -11.69 -1.98
C VAL A 21 -10.96 -12.73 -1.44
N LYS A 22 -10.92 -13.97 -1.95
CA LYS A 22 -11.77 -15.08 -1.49
C LYS A 22 -11.57 -15.38 -0.01
N ARG A 23 -10.31 -15.49 0.45
CA ARG A 23 -9.99 -15.74 1.87
C ARG A 23 -10.50 -14.61 2.77
N ALA A 24 -10.31 -13.36 2.37
CA ALA A 24 -10.76 -12.21 3.12
C ALA A 24 -12.30 -12.13 3.21
N TYR A 25 -13.02 -12.44 2.14
CA TYR A 25 -14.48 -12.54 2.16
C TYR A 25 -14.98 -13.63 3.11
N CYS A 26 -14.39 -14.83 3.06
CA CYS A 26 -14.73 -15.92 3.97
C CYS A 26 -14.49 -15.48 5.42
N ARG A 27 -13.35 -14.89 5.72
CA ARG A 27 -13.02 -14.41 7.06
C ARG A 27 -13.98 -13.33 7.54
N ASN A 28 -14.36 -12.40 6.65
CA ASN A 28 -15.36 -11.37 6.93
C ASN A 28 -16.72 -11.99 7.31
N GLY A 29 -17.17 -13.02 6.57
CA GLY A 29 -18.38 -13.77 6.90
C GLY A 29 -18.33 -14.45 8.28
N ILE A 30 -17.21 -15.11 8.60
CA ILE A 30 -16.98 -15.76 9.90
C ILE A 30 -17.02 -14.74 11.04
N LEU A 31 -16.36 -13.60 10.85
CA LEU A 31 -16.30 -12.52 11.84
C LEU A 31 -17.71 -12.04 12.22
N PHE A 32 -18.53 -11.70 11.25
CA PHE A 32 -19.90 -11.23 11.52
C PHE A 32 -20.87 -12.30 12.02
N LYS A 33 -20.55 -13.59 11.83
CA LYS A 33 -21.30 -14.70 12.44
C LYS A 33 -20.87 -14.94 13.89
N GLY A 34 -19.58 -14.83 14.17
CA GLY A 34 -19.01 -15.10 15.49
C GLY A 34 -19.16 -13.96 16.50
N PHE A 35 -19.12 -12.70 16.03
CA PHE A 35 -19.27 -11.54 16.91
C PHE A 35 -20.73 -11.14 17.02
N VAL A 36 -21.29 -11.30 18.22
CA VAL A 36 -22.66 -10.84 18.56
C VAL A 36 -22.71 -9.32 18.72
N THR A 37 -21.60 -8.75 19.26
CA THR A 37 -21.49 -7.30 19.48
C THR A 37 -21.60 -6.50 18.17
N ARG A 38 -22.16 -5.30 18.28
CA ARG A 38 -22.20 -4.31 17.21
C ARG A 38 -21.40 -3.04 17.54
N ASP A 39 -20.59 -3.13 18.60
CA ASP A 39 -19.68 -2.05 18.99
C ASP A 39 -18.66 -1.77 17.87
N ILE A 40 -18.54 -0.49 17.49
CA ILE A 40 -17.71 -0.03 16.38
C ILE A 40 -16.24 -0.34 16.64
N GLN A 41 -15.76 -0.12 17.87
CA GLN A 41 -14.34 -0.26 18.20
C GLN A 41 -13.94 -1.74 18.23
N VAL A 42 -14.80 -2.60 18.77
CA VAL A 42 -14.58 -4.05 18.79
C VAL A 42 -14.53 -4.60 17.37
N LEU A 43 -15.49 -4.20 16.52
CA LEU A 43 -15.51 -4.66 15.12
C LEU A 43 -14.32 -4.10 14.34
N ARG A 44 -13.92 -2.85 14.56
CA ARG A 44 -12.70 -2.27 13.98
C ARG A 44 -11.45 -3.07 14.38
N GLN A 45 -11.29 -3.36 15.66
CA GLN A 45 -10.16 -4.16 16.15
C GLN A 45 -10.15 -5.55 15.53
N ALA A 46 -11.32 -6.21 15.45
CA ALA A 46 -11.46 -7.52 14.82
C ALA A 46 -11.10 -7.46 13.32
N TYR A 47 -11.50 -6.41 12.60
CA TYR A 47 -11.09 -6.21 11.21
C TYR A 47 -9.57 -6.09 11.06
N VAL A 48 -8.96 -5.24 11.87
CA VAL A 48 -7.51 -5.00 11.85
C VAL A 48 -6.72 -6.27 12.21
N ALA A 49 -7.23 -7.06 13.16
CA ALA A 49 -6.54 -8.27 13.63
C ALA A 49 -6.72 -9.48 12.69
N PHE A 50 -7.90 -9.65 12.07
CA PHE A 50 -8.24 -10.89 11.39
C PHE A 50 -8.42 -10.80 9.87
N ILE A 51 -8.72 -9.62 9.34
CA ILE A 51 -8.98 -9.44 7.90
C ILE A 51 -7.82 -8.71 7.23
N ARG A 52 -7.38 -7.56 7.77
CA ARG A 52 -6.30 -6.76 7.20
C ARG A 52 -5.01 -7.53 6.94
N PRO A 53 -4.53 -8.41 7.83
CA PRO A 53 -3.29 -9.16 7.58
C PRO A 53 -3.37 -10.02 6.31
N ILE A 54 -4.56 -10.53 5.96
CA ILE A 54 -4.75 -11.30 4.72
C ILE A 54 -4.56 -10.41 3.48
N LEU A 55 -4.99 -9.14 3.56
CA LEU A 55 -4.97 -8.17 2.45
C LEU A 55 -3.63 -7.44 2.32
N GLU A 56 -2.80 -7.45 3.37
CA GLU A 56 -1.54 -6.71 3.44
C GLU A 56 -0.29 -7.61 3.41
N TYR A 57 -0.43 -8.91 3.70
CA TYR A 57 0.70 -9.84 3.74
C TYR A 57 1.44 -9.87 2.40
N ALA A 58 2.74 -9.63 2.44
CA ALA A 58 3.63 -9.60 1.28
C ALA A 58 3.14 -8.71 0.12
N SER A 59 2.31 -7.69 0.39
CA SER A 59 1.71 -6.85 -0.65
C SER A 59 2.75 -6.12 -1.52
N MET A 60 3.95 -5.90 -1.02
CA MET A 60 5.06 -5.34 -1.80
C MET A 60 5.43 -6.23 -3.01
N VAL A 61 5.25 -7.54 -2.90
CA VAL A 61 5.55 -8.48 -3.99
C VAL A 61 4.44 -8.49 -5.05
N TRP A 62 3.18 -8.52 -4.61
CA TRP A 62 2.03 -8.79 -5.49
C TRP A 62 1.07 -7.60 -5.65
N SER A 63 1.43 -6.40 -5.19
CA SER A 63 0.52 -5.23 -5.27
C SER A 63 -0.05 -5.06 -6.68
N PRO A 64 -1.37 -5.14 -6.85
CA PRO A 64 -1.97 -5.12 -8.17
C PRO A 64 -1.95 -3.71 -8.75
N TYR A 65 -1.67 -3.60 -10.04
CA TYR A 65 -1.80 -2.38 -10.83
C TYR A 65 -3.09 -2.34 -11.66
N LYS A 66 -3.72 -3.51 -11.89
CA LYS A 66 -4.98 -3.59 -12.64
C LYS A 66 -6.15 -3.08 -11.79
N LEU A 67 -6.91 -2.12 -12.32
CA LEU A 67 -8.06 -1.51 -11.63
C LEU A 67 -9.05 -2.54 -11.08
N LYS A 68 -9.32 -3.62 -11.84
CA LYS A 68 -10.22 -4.72 -11.41
C LYS A 68 -9.79 -5.32 -10.06
N HIS A 69 -8.49 -5.52 -9.85
CA HIS A 69 -7.93 -6.14 -8.64
C HIS A 69 -7.86 -5.14 -7.48
N ILE A 70 -7.43 -3.90 -7.76
CA ILE A 70 -7.44 -2.82 -6.77
C ILE A 70 -8.86 -2.66 -6.21
N THR A 71 -9.85 -2.57 -7.10
CA THR A 71 -11.27 -2.45 -6.73
C THR A 71 -11.77 -3.69 -5.98
N ALA A 72 -11.38 -4.91 -6.38
CA ALA A 72 -11.80 -6.14 -5.73
C ALA A 72 -11.29 -6.21 -4.27
N ILE A 73 -10.05 -5.82 -4.03
CA ILE A 73 -9.46 -5.75 -2.69
C ILE A 73 -10.18 -4.68 -1.86
N GLU A 74 -10.38 -3.47 -2.40
CA GLU A 74 -11.06 -2.38 -1.71
C GLU A 74 -12.51 -2.69 -1.37
N LYS A 75 -13.21 -3.47 -2.22
CA LYS A 75 -14.57 -3.96 -1.95
C LYS A 75 -14.68 -4.74 -0.65
N ILE A 76 -13.62 -5.44 -0.21
CA ILE A 76 -13.64 -6.16 1.08
C ILE A 76 -13.83 -5.17 2.23
N GLN A 77 -13.05 -4.10 2.25
CA GLN A 77 -13.11 -3.07 3.30
C GLN A 77 -14.42 -2.28 3.22
N ARG A 78 -14.86 -1.93 2.00
CA ARG A 78 -16.18 -1.29 1.78
C ARG A 78 -17.32 -2.15 2.30
N HIS A 79 -17.30 -3.45 1.99
CA HIS A 79 -18.31 -4.41 2.46
C HIS A 79 -18.28 -4.57 3.98
N PHE A 80 -17.09 -4.70 4.58
CA PHE A 80 -16.94 -4.81 6.03
C PHE A 80 -17.53 -3.57 6.74
N THR A 81 -17.05 -2.39 6.36
CA THR A 81 -17.44 -1.12 7.02
C THR A 81 -18.94 -0.83 6.88
N ARG A 82 -19.56 -1.19 5.74
CA ARG A 82 -21.00 -1.01 5.51
C ARG A 82 -21.87 -1.95 6.37
N ARG A 83 -21.33 -3.08 6.82
CA ARG A 83 -22.06 -4.03 7.69
C ARG A 83 -22.10 -3.61 9.15
N ILE A 84 -21.35 -2.61 9.55
CA ILE A 84 -21.44 -1.99 10.88
C ILE A 84 -22.69 -1.12 10.91
N PRO A 85 -23.72 -1.44 11.74
CA PRO A 85 -25.03 -0.78 11.64
C PRO A 85 -24.93 0.75 11.78
N ALA A 86 -24.14 1.24 12.73
CA ALA A 86 -23.97 2.68 12.97
C ALA A 86 -23.27 3.46 11.83
N LEU A 87 -22.68 2.74 10.85
CA LEU A 87 -21.96 3.36 9.74
C LEU A 87 -22.65 3.14 8.38
N ARG A 88 -23.81 2.51 8.37
CA ARG A 88 -24.47 1.99 7.14
C ARG A 88 -24.79 3.10 6.15
N ASP A 89 -25.26 4.24 6.67
CA ASP A 89 -25.78 5.36 5.86
C ASP A 89 -24.71 6.38 5.48
N LEU A 90 -23.48 6.18 5.96
CA LEU A 90 -22.35 7.05 5.67
C LEU A 90 -21.68 6.67 4.34
N THR A 91 -21.08 7.64 3.68
CA THR A 91 -20.20 7.42 2.53
C THR A 91 -18.98 6.59 2.93
N TYR A 92 -18.28 6.01 1.97
CA TYR A 92 -17.11 5.20 2.29
C TYR A 92 -15.98 6.01 2.95
N GLY A 93 -15.74 7.22 2.47
CA GLY A 93 -14.74 8.12 3.05
C GLY A 93 -15.05 8.47 4.52
N GLU A 94 -16.31 8.82 4.82
CA GLU A 94 -16.75 9.10 6.20
C GLU A 94 -16.59 7.88 7.11
N ARG A 95 -16.92 6.66 6.61
CA ARG A 95 -16.68 5.43 7.38
C ARG A 95 -15.22 5.22 7.71
N LEU A 96 -14.32 5.45 6.74
CA LEU A 96 -12.89 5.33 6.96
C LEU A 96 -12.39 6.35 7.98
N ALA A 97 -12.82 7.60 7.87
CA ALA A 97 -12.45 8.66 8.80
C ALA A 97 -12.86 8.32 10.24
N LEU A 98 -14.12 7.89 10.45
CA LEU A 98 -14.62 7.50 11.77
C LEU A 98 -13.92 6.29 12.36
N LEU A 99 -13.53 5.34 11.51
CA LEU A 99 -12.80 4.14 11.94
C LEU A 99 -11.30 4.38 12.10
N GLY A 100 -10.78 5.53 11.70
CA GLY A 100 -9.34 5.79 11.62
C GLY A 100 -8.63 4.77 10.72
N LEU A 101 -9.25 4.44 9.59
CA LEU A 101 -8.71 3.55 8.57
C LEU A 101 -8.36 4.35 7.32
N GLU A 102 -7.34 3.90 6.62
CA GLU A 102 -7.00 4.38 5.28
C GLU A 102 -7.54 3.40 4.22
N SER A 103 -7.65 3.84 2.96
CA SER A 103 -7.90 2.91 1.86
C SER A 103 -6.77 1.88 1.77
N LEU A 104 -7.09 0.68 1.31
CA LEU A 104 -6.10 -0.38 1.18
C LEU A 104 -5.06 -0.06 0.09
N GLU A 105 -5.44 0.73 -0.92
CA GLU A 105 -4.52 1.22 -1.94
C GLU A 105 -3.50 2.20 -1.34
N LEU A 106 -3.97 3.22 -0.61
CA LEU A 106 -3.09 4.18 0.08
C LEU A 106 -2.16 3.48 1.07
N LYS A 107 -2.67 2.48 1.77
CA LYS A 107 -1.87 1.71 2.73
C LYS A 107 -0.73 0.95 2.05
N ARG A 108 -0.99 0.32 0.89
CA ARG A 108 0.06 -0.36 0.09
C ARG A 108 1.08 0.65 -0.43
N LEU A 109 0.62 1.78 -1.00
CA LEU A 109 1.50 2.85 -1.45
C LEU A 109 2.45 3.31 -0.33
N LYS A 110 1.92 3.59 0.86
CA LYS A 110 2.74 3.99 2.02
C LYS A 110 3.72 2.90 2.47
N ALA A 111 3.32 1.63 2.38
CA ALA A 111 4.21 0.50 2.70
C ALA A 111 5.39 0.41 1.72
N ASP A 112 5.12 0.56 0.42
CA ASP A 112 6.14 0.53 -0.62
C ASP A 112 7.11 1.69 -0.49
N VAL A 113 6.61 2.91 -0.34
CA VAL A 113 7.43 4.12 -0.16
C VAL A 113 8.23 4.06 1.15
N SER A 114 7.69 3.43 2.21
CA SER A 114 8.44 3.17 3.45
C SER A 114 9.56 2.16 3.25
N MET A 115 9.39 1.19 2.34
CA MET A 115 10.45 0.24 1.99
C MET A 115 11.53 0.92 1.14
N TYR A 116 11.17 1.82 0.20
CA TYR A 116 12.14 2.66 -0.51
C TYR A 116 13.02 3.42 0.48
N TYR A 117 12.40 4.09 1.46
CA TYR A 117 13.15 4.76 2.53
C TYR A 117 14.14 3.80 3.23
N LYS A 118 13.69 2.61 3.61
CA LYS A 118 14.56 1.64 4.28
C LYS A 118 15.74 1.22 3.42
N ILE A 119 15.53 0.95 2.12
CA ILE A 119 16.60 0.54 1.21
C ILE A 119 17.59 1.68 1.02
N LEU A 120 17.10 2.88 0.69
CA LEU A 120 17.95 4.05 0.41
C LEU A 120 18.73 4.54 1.61
N HIS A 121 18.25 4.30 2.83
CA HIS A 121 18.95 4.63 4.08
C HIS A 121 19.71 3.47 4.71
N GLY A 122 19.92 2.35 3.97
CA GLY A 122 20.71 1.21 4.45
C GLY A 122 20.10 0.47 5.64
N LEU A 123 18.79 0.53 5.82
CA LEU A 123 18.06 -0.19 6.89
C LEU A 123 17.65 -1.62 6.50
N THR A 124 18.10 -2.08 5.34
CA THR A 124 17.91 -3.43 4.81
C THR A 124 19.22 -3.96 4.27
N PRO A 125 19.39 -5.28 4.07
CA PRO A 125 20.58 -5.84 3.43
C PRO A 125 20.65 -5.58 1.91
N LEU A 126 19.61 -4.98 1.29
CA LEU A 126 19.59 -4.65 -0.12
C LEU A 126 20.50 -3.45 -0.40
N VAL A 127 21.35 -3.57 -1.43
CA VAL A 127 22.23 -2.49 -1.87
C VAL A 127 21.44 -1.57 -2.81
N PRO A 128 21.26 -0.27 -2.49
CA PRO A 128 20.41 0.62 -3.29
C PRO A 128 20.77 0.65 -4.79
N ASP A 129 22.07 0.71 -5.11
CA ASP A 129 22.56 0.86 -6.49
C ASP A 129 22.32 -0.38 -7.37
N GLU A 130 22.01 -1.54 -6.79
CA GLU A 130 21.62 -2.74 -7.53
C GLU A 130 20.17 -2.69 -8.03
N TYR A 131 19.32 -1.90 -7.38
CA TYR A 131 17.87 -1.88 -7.61
C TYR A 131 17.35 -0.53 -8.08
N PHE A 132 18.01 0.56 -7.72
CA PHE A 132 17.61 1.91 -8.08
C PHE A 132 18.72 2.63 -8.82
N THR A 133 18.37 3.31 -9.89
CA THR A 133 19.28 4.29 -10.52
C THR A 133 19.11 5.63 -9.84
N VAL A 134 20.05 5.98 -8.97
CA VAL A 134 20.05 7.28 -8.29
C VAL A 134 20.54 8.36 -9.26
N THR A 135 19.76 9.41 -9.46
CA THR A 135 20.14 10.54 -10.31
C THR A 135 21.09 11.46 -9.51
N ILE A 136 22.37 11.43 -9.87
CA ILE A 136 23.36 12.36 -9.32
C ILE A 136 23.32 13.63 -10.17
N HIS A 137 22.67 14.68 -9.70
CA HIS A 137 22.78 15.99 -10.35
C HIS A 137 24.11 16.64 -9.99
N ASN A 138 25.06 16.66 -10.94
CA ASN A 138 26.36 17.36 -10.81
C ASN A 138 26.25 18.90 -10.82
N ARG A 139 25.05 19.46 -10.80
CA ARG A 139 24.87 20.92 -10.69
C ARG A 139 24.65 21.30 -9.23
N THR A 140 25.60 22.03 -8.68
CA THR A 140 25.54 22.76 -7.42
C THR A 140 24.48 23.87 -7.45
N THR A 141 23.23 23.52 -7.58
CA THR A 141 22.09 24.39 -7.24
C THR A 141 21.74 24.13 -5.77
N ARG A 142 21.31 25.17 -5.05
CA ARG A 142 21.07 25.20 -3.59
C ARG A 142 20.08 24.16 -3.04
N SER A 143 19.52 23.32 -3.90
CA SER A 143 18.64 22.19 -3.59
C SER A 143 19.24 20.94 -4.23
N SER A 144 20.17 20.29 -3.54
CA SER A 144 20.69 18.98 -3.96
C SER A 144 19.79 17.88 -3.42
N ASP A 145 18.71 17.57 -4.14
CA ASP A 145 17.92 16.36 -3.93
C ASP A 145 18.80 15.13 -4.17
N LYS A 146 19.50 14.70 -3.13
CA LYS A 146 20.46 13.58 -3.20
C LYS A 146 19.82 12.22 -3.40
N LEU A 147 18.50 12.11 -3.26
CA LEU A 147 17.73 10.87 -3.29
C LEU A 147 16.65 10.86 -4.38
N LEU A 148 16.95 11.44 -5.56
CA LEU A 148 16.11 11.33 -6.72
C LEU A 148 16.39 10.00 -7.45
N LEU A 149 15.33 9.29 -7.79
CA LEU A 149 15.39 8.00 -8.48
C LEU A 149 15.02 8.21 -9.97
N SER A 150 15.79 7.62 -10.87
CA SER A 150 15.47 7.56 -12.29
C SER A 150 14.53 6.39 -12.55
N LYS A 151 13.45 6.68 -13.28
CA LYS A 151 12.54 5.65 -13.76
C LYS A 151 13.07 5.07 -15.05
N SER A 152 13.07 3.74 -15.16
CA SER A 152 13.50 3.05 -16.37
C SER A 152 12.39 3.04 -17.42
N ASN A 153 12.76 3.11 -18.68
CA ASN A 153 11.81 3.01 -19.80
C ASN A 153 11.62 1.55 -20.19
N PHE A 154 10.58 0.90 -19.67
CA PHE A 154 10.24 -0.46 -20.05
C PHE A 154 9.14 -0.50 -21.11
N CYS A 155 9.27 -1.39 -22.09
CA CYS A 155 8.19 -1.70 -23.04
C CYS A 155 7.12 -2.63 -22.44
N ASN A 156 7.38 -3.22 -21.26
CA ASN A 156 6.50 -4.19 -20.61
C ASN A 156 5.86 -3.58 -19.35
N LYS A 157 4.51 -3.53 -19.34
CA LYS A 157 3.73 -3.02 -18.21
C LYS A 157 3.96 -3.77 -16.90
N THR A 158 4.35 -5.04 -16.94
CA THR A 158 4.67 -5.81 -15.74
C THR A 158 5.93 -5.25 -15.07
N LEU A 159 6.96 -4.92 -15.85
CA LEU A 159 8.20 -4.31 -15.35
C LEU A 159 7.97 -2.87 -14.86
N GLU A 160 7.16 -2.07 -15.57
CA GLU A 160 6.78 -0.72 -15.11
C GLU A 160 6.06 -0.74 -13.74
N ASN A 161 5.36 -1.82 -13.43
CA ASN A 161 4.61 -2.00 -12.19
C ASN A 161 5.34 -2.89 -11.18
N ASP A 162 6.62 -3.23 -11.44
CA ASP A 162 7.46 -3.88 -10.45
C ASP A 162 7.63 -3.01 -9.19
N PHE A 163 7.97 -3.66 -8.09
CA PHE A 163 8.15 -2.98 -6.81
C PHE A 163 9.13 -1.80 -6.90
N PHE A 164 10.24 -1.95 -7.60
CA PHE A 164 11.30 -0.93 -7.66
C PHE A 164 10.97 0.24 -8.60
N GLU A 165 9.95 0.15 -9.45
CA GLU A 165 9.61 1.15 -10.46
C GLU A 165 8.28 1.87 -10.19
N ARG A 166 7.27 1.17 -9.69
CA ARG A 166 5.88 1.63 -9.65
C ARG A 166 5.63 2.91 -8.85
N HIS A 167 6.47 3.22 -7.87
CA HIS A 167 6.26 4.38 -6.98
C HIS A 167 7.42 5.38 -6.99
N ILE A 168 8.32 5.33 -7.99
CA ILE A 168 9.41 6.29 -8.16
C ILE A 168 8.87 7.72 -8.27
N ASP A 169 7.81 7.95 -9.04
CA ASP A 169 7.22 9.28 -9.20
C ASP A 169 6.66 9.81 -7.87
N CYS A 170 6.05 8.93 -7.08
CA CYS A 170 5.58 9.28 -5.73
C CYS A 170 6.75 9.62 -4.81
N TRP A 171 7.82 8.80 -4.80
CA TRP A 171 9.03 9.04 -4.02
C TRP A 171 9.68 10.37 -4.39
N ASN A 172 9.88 10.63 -5.68
CA ASN A 172 10.53 11.85 -6.18
C ASN A 172 9.76 13.11 -5.80
N ALA A 173 8.43 13.04 -5.75
CA ALA A 173 7.57 14.16 -5.39
C ALA A 173 7.47 14.41 -3.87
N LEU A 174 8.02 13.53 -3.02
CA LEU A 174 8.03 13.78 -1.58
C LEU A 174 8.90 14.98 -1.24
N PRO A 175 8.50 15.82 -0.27
CA PRO A 175 9.36 16.89 0.24
C PRO A 175 10.69 16.36 0.78
N GLU A 176 11.77 17.12 0.62
CA GLU A 176 13.11 16.75 1.13
C GLU A 176 13.10 16.42 2.62
N ILE A 177 12.35 17.18 3.42
CA ILE A 177 12.21 16.95 4.85
C ILE A 177 11.66 15.55 5.18
N VAL A 178 10.83 15.00 4.30
CA VAL A 178 10.31 13.63 4.44
C VAL A 178 11.38 12.62 4.06
N LYS A 179 11.99 12.78 2.86
CA LYS A 179 13.04 11.88 2.35
C LYS A 179 14.25 11.79 3.29
N ASN A 180 14.64 12.91 3.91
CA ASN A 180 15.80 13.03 4.80
C ASN A 180 15.45 12.87 6.29
N ALA A 181 14.31 12.28 6.63
CA ALA A 181 13.92 12.02 8.01
C ALA A 181 15.01 11.19 8.74
N SER A 182 15.30 11.52 9.99
CA SER A 182 16.37 10.89 10.77
C SER A 182 16.05 9.46 11.23
N SER A 183 14.80 9.02 11.13
CA SER A 183 14.37 7.68 11.50
C SER A 183 13.16 7.24 10.70
N LEU A 184 12.97 5.91 10.55
CA LEU A 184 11.81 5.34 9.90
C LEU A 184 10.48 5.79 10.55
N LYS A 185 10.46 5.91 11.88
CA LYS A 185 9.26 6.35 12.61
C LYS A 185 8.90 7.80 12.26
N LEU A 186 9.90 8.68 12.19
CA LEU A 186 9.69 10.07 11.78
C LEU A 186 9.25 10.13 10.32
N PHE A 187 9.89 9.38 9.42
CA PHE A 187 9.50 9.26 8.02
C PHE A 187 8.02 8.88 7.88
N GLN A 188 7.60 7.80 8.54
CA GLN A 188 6.20 7.33 8.48
C GLN A 188 5.22 8.36 9.05
N SER A 189 5.60 9.08 10.10
CA SER A 189 4.79 10.17 10.68
C SER A 189 4.62 11.33 9.69
N LEU A 190 5.69 11.75 9.03
CA LEU A 190 5.65 12.80 8.00
C LEU A 190 4.88 12.33 6.75
N LEU A 191 5.12 11.11 6.29
CA LEU A 191 4.43 10.51 5.16
C LEU A 191 2.92 10.42 5.39
N SER A 192 2.49 10.16 6.64
CA SER A 192 1.06 10.11 6.98
C SER A 192 0.35 11.46 6.84
N LYS A 193 1.09 12.57 6.89
CA LYS A 193 0.59 13.94 6.74
C LYS A 193 0.69 14.46 5.30
N THR A 194 1.39 13.74 4.43
CA THR A 194 1.56 14.12 3.03
C THR A 194 0.35 13.65 2.22
N ASP A 195 -0.19 14.53 1.39
CA ASP A 195 -1.25 14.17 0.45
C ASP A 195 -0.69 13.34 -0.70
N LEU A 196 -1.12 12.10 -0.80
CA LEU A 196 -0.74 11.13 -1.82
C LEU A 196 -1.92 10.77 -2.75
N SER A 197 -3.03 11.50 -2.68
CA SER A 197 -4.27 11.20 -3.42
C SER A 197 -4.06 11.10 -4.92
N LYS A 198 -3.18 11.94 -5.50
CA LYS A 198 -2.87 11.93 -6.94
C LYS A 198 -2.21 10.64 -7.45
N TYR A 199 -1.71 9.80 -6.56
CA TYR A 199 -1.09 8.50 -6.90
C TYR A 199 -2.02 7.31 -6.70
N LEU A 200 -3.27 7.57 -6.32
CA LEU A 200 -4.29 6.56 -6.13
C LEU A 200 -5.14 6.42 -7.39
N THR A 201 -5.48 5.17 -7.73
CA THR A 201 -6.30 4.84 -8.90
C THR A 201 -7.79 4.89 -8.57
N VAL A 202 -8.15 4.55 -7.32
CA VAL A 202 -9.55 4.51 -6.87
C VAL A 202 -9.81 5.71 -5.96
N ALA A 203 -10.69 6.61 -6.42
CA ALA A 203 -11.22 7.69 -5.57
C ALA A 203 -12.03 7.13 -4.38
N LEU A 204 -11.90 7.77 -3.22
CA LEU A 204 -12.62 7.42 -1.99
C LEU A 204 -14.05 7.92 -2.00
#